data_c276a1084d263265c672215dfec172ee
#
_entry.id   c276a1084d263265c672215dfec172ee
#
_cell.length_a   1.000
_cell.length_b   1.000
_cell.length_c   1.000
_cell.angle_alpha   90.00
_cell.angle_beta   90.00
_cell.angle_gamma   90.00
#
_symmetry.space_group_name_H-M   'P 1'
#
loop_
_entity.id
_entity.type
_entity.pdbx_description
1 polymer ?
#
loop_
_entity_poly.entity_id
_entity_poly.type
_entity_poly.pdbx_seq_one_letter_code
_entity_poly.pdbx_strand_id
1 'polypeptide(L)'
;METIVFRSALFDDVPAIVALLADDPLGSQRERIGTPLDACYVAAFQAIEADVNQQLVVVVEGDQVIGTLQLSFIPGIARMGAWRGQIEAVRIAAHRRDSGLGQKMFEWAIEQCRARGCNLVQLTTDKTRADAHRFYEKLGFVASHEGYKLAL
;
A
#
# COMPACT_ATOMS: atom_id res chain seq x y z
N MET A 1 17.95 18.02 7.41
CA MET A 1 16.98 16.92 7.28
C MET A 1 16.25 17.03 5.96
N GLU A 2 16.27 15.95 5.20
CA GLU A 2 15.52 15.94 3.95
C GLU A 2 14.03 15.80 4.23
N THR A 3 13.22 16.45 3.41
CA THR A 3 11.76 16.41 3.54
C THR A 3 11.22 15.09 2.97
N ILE A 4 10.28 14.49 3.71
CA ILE A 4 9.56 13.31 3.25
C ILE A 4 8.35 13.76 2.43
N VAL A 5 8.20 13.21 1.22
CA VAL A 5 7.13 13.54 0.29
C VAL A 5 6.33 12.29 -0.05
N PHE A 6 5.00 12.42 0.06
CA PHE A 6 4.05 11.41 -0.41
C PHE A 6 3.52 11.85 -1.77
N ARG A 7 3.65 11.02 -2.77
CA ARG A 7 3.15 11.34 -4.12
C ARG A 7 2.72 10.10 -4.88
N SER A 8 1.97 10.29 -5.95
CA SER A 8 1.66 9.20 -6.88
C SER A 8 2.94 8.70 -7.54
N ALA A 9 3.03 7.40 -7.71
CA ALA A 9 4.17 6.76 -8.36
C ALA A 9 4.21 7.13 -9.84
N LEU A 10 5.41 7.35 -10.34
CA LEU A 10 5.71 7.45 -11.77
C LEU A 10 6.23 6.11 -12.27
N PHE A 11 6.21 5.90 -13.57
CA PHE A 11 6.70 4.64 -14.14
C PHE A 11 8.15 4.33 -13.70
N ASP A 12 9.00 5.34 -13.61
CA ASP A 12 10.39 5.19 -13.19
C ASP A 12 10.55 4.75 -11.73
N ASP A 13 9.51 4.89 -10.91
CA ASP A 13 9.53 4.42 -9.53
C ASP A 13 9.27 2.91 -9.40
N VAL A 14 8.72 2.28 -10.42
CA VAL A 14 8.27 0.88 -10.34
C VAL A 14 9.38 -0.09 -9.95
N PRO A 15 10.60 0.01 -10.49
CA PRO A 15 11.69 -0.87 -10.02
C PRO A 15 11.96 -0.76 -8.53
N ALA A 16 11.94 0.44 -7.97
CA ALA A 16 12.14 0.66 -6.53
C ALA A 16 10.98 0.07 -5.72
N ILE A 17 9.76 0.20 -6.20
CA ILE A 17 8.57 -0.39 -5.58
C ILE A 17 8.70 -1.92 -5.54
N VAL A 18 9.06 -2.54 -6.65
CA VAL A 18 9.24 -3.99 -6.73
C VAL A 18 10.33 -4.46 -5.77
N ALA A 19 11.42 -3.70 -5.66
CA ALA A 19 12.50 -4.00 -4.71
C ALA A 19 11.99 -3.97 -3.26
N LEU A 20 11.15 -2.99 -2.90
CA LEU A 20 10.54 -2.92 -1.57
C LEU A 20 9.59 -4.09 -1.32
N LEU A 21 8.80 -4.48 -2.31
CA LEU A 21 7.88 -5.62 -2.20
C LEU A 21 8.63 -6.94 -2.03
N ALA A 22 9.78 -7.08 -2.66
CA ALA A 22 10.61 -8.27 -2.59
C ALA A 22 11.41 -8.37 -1.28
N ASP A 23 11.55 -7.29 -0.53
CA ASP A 23 12.41 -7.20 0.65
C ASP A 23 11.71 -7.69 1.92
N ASP A 24 11.12 -8.88 1.86
CA ASP A 24 10.62 -9.60 3.02
C ASP A 24 10.51 -11.09 2.70
N PRO A 25 10.37 -11.98 3.71
CA PRO A 25 10.35 -13.43 3.47
C PRO A 25 9.25 -13.91 2.53
N LEU A 26 8.09 -13.28 2.52
CA LEU A 26 6.99 -13.64 1.62
C LEU A 26 7.20 -13.03 0.24
N GLY A 27 7.55 -11.74 0.18
CA GLY A 27 7.77 -11.02 -1.06
C GLY A 27 8.92 -11.56 -1.89
N SER A 28 10.00 -12.02 -1.24
CA SER A 28 11.15 -12.59 -1.93
C SER A 28 10.80 -13.82 -2.78
N GLN A 29 9.72 -14.51 -2.44
CA GLN A 29 9.24 -15.69 -3.17
C GLN A 29 8.20 -15.35 -4.24
N ARG A 30 7.62 -14.15 -4.20
CA ARG A 30 6.53 -13.73 -5.08
C ARG A 30 7.00 -12.80 -6.19
N GLU A 31 7.95 -11.91 -5.88
CA GLU A 31 8.33 -10.84 -6.77
C GLU A 31 9.58 -11.18 -7.59
N ARG A 32 9.74 -10.49 -8.72
CA ARG A 32 10.91 -10.65 -9.59
C ARG A 32 11.59 -9.31 -9.78
N ILE A 33 12.76 -9.16 -9.19
CA ILE A 33 13.64 -8.02 -9.46
C ILE A 33 14.44 -8.33 -10.72
N GLY A 34 14.53 -7.38 -11.64
CA GLY A 34 15.33 -7.59 -12.83
C GLY A 34 15.40 -6.37 -13.75
N THR A 35 16.36 -6.44 -14.67
CA THR A 35 16.54 -5.45 -15.71
C THR A 35 16.60 -6.18 -17.05
N PRO A 36 15.66 -5.92 -17.97
CA PRO A 36 14.54 -4.97 -17.86
C PRO A 36 13.48 -5.42 -16.85
N LEU A 37 12.66 -4.47 -16.43
CA LEU A 37 11.50 -4.73 -15.57
C LEU A 37 10.58 -5.78 -16.22
N ASP A 38 10.13 -6.76 -15.43
CA ASP A 38 9.22 -7.79 -15.95
C ASP A 38 7.94 -7.15 -16.50
N ALA A 39 7.48 -7.66 -17.65
CA ALA A 39 6.31 -7.12 -18.33
C ALA A 39 5.04 -7.14 -17.48
N CYS A 40 4.93 -8.05 -16.49
CA CYS A 40 3.77 -8.10 -15.60
C CYS A 40 3.63 -6.81 -14.78
N TYR A 41 4.72 -6.22 -14.33
CA TYR A 41 4.69 -4.96 -13.58
C TYR A 41 4.36 -3.77 -14.47
N VAL A 42 4.84 -3.77 -15.71
CA VAL A 42 4.50 -2.74 -16.69
C VAL A 42 2.99 -2.73 -16.95
N ALA A 43 2.42 -3.89 -17.20
CA ALA A 43 0.98 -4.02 -17.44
C ALA A 43 0.15 -3.61 -16.21
N ALA A 44 0.59 -4.02 -15.02
CA ALA A 44 -0.09 -3.64 -13.78
C ALA A 44 -0.04 -2.13 -13.54
N PHE A 45 1.11 -1.50 -13.74
CA PHE A 45 1.25 -0.04 -13.60
C PHE A 45 0.33 0.70 -14.56
N GLN A 46 0.26 0.26 -15.81
CA GLN A 46 -0.63 0.87 -16.81
C GLN A 46 -2.11 0.76 -16.40
N ALA A 47 -2.51 -0.38 -15.87
CA ALA A 47 -3.88 -0.58 -15.39
C ALA A 47 -4.20 0.33 -14.20
N ILE A 48 -3.28 0.47 -13.26
CA ILE A 48 -3.43 1.35 -12.09
C ILE A 48 -3.51 2.82 -12.54
N GLU A 49 -2.61 3.24 -13.41
CA GLU A 49 -2.55 4.62 -13.90
C GLU A 49 -3.84 5.02 -14.63
N ALA A 50 -4.44 4.09 -15.36
CA ALA A 50 -5.66 4.32 -16.12
C ALA A 50 -6.93 4.34 -15.25
N ASP A 51 -6.85 3.88 -14.01
CA ASP A 51 -8.01 3.73 -13.12
C ASP A 51 -8.04 4.87 -12.09
N VAL A 52 -9.06 5.73 -12.21
CA VAL A 52 -9.24 6.88 -11.30
C VAL A 52 -9.49 6.45 -9.85
N ASN A 53 -9.85 5.20 -9.61
CA ASN A 53 -10.11 4.65 -8.29
C ASN A 53 -8.92 3.87 -7.71
N GLN A 54 -7.76 3.97 -8.35
CA GLN A 54 -6.52 3.39 -7.88
C GLN A 54 -5.47 4.47 -7.68
N GLN A 55 -4.68 4.34 -6.64
CA GLN A 55 -3.55 5.23 -6.40
C GLN A 55 -2.36 4.41 -5.89
N LEU A 56 -1.33 4.34 -6.71
CA LEU A 56 -0.05 3.77 -6.29
C LEU A 56 0.81 4.92 -5.78
N VAL A 57 1.30 4.77 -4.55
CA VAL A 57 1.96 5.86 -3.82
C VAL A 57 3.40 5.47 -3.51
N VAL A 58 4.30 6.41 -3.65
CA VAL A 58 5.66 6.31 -3.14
C VAL A 58 5.89 7.38 -2.08
N VAL A 59 6.69 7.02 -1.10
CA VAL A 59 7.19 7.92 -0.07
C VAL A 59 8.66 8.17 -0.39
N VAL A 60 9.01 9.41 -0.61
CA VAL A 60 10.34 9.79 -1.10
C VAL A 60 11.03 10.70 -0.09
N GLU A 61 12.29 10.40 0.16
CA GLU A 61 13.17 11.25 0.95
C GLU A 61 14.40 11.57 0.11
N GLY A 62 14.57 12.85 -0.24
CA GLY A 62 15.56 13.23 -1.25
C GLY A 62 15.24 12.56 -2.59
N ASP A 63 16.18 11.81 -3.13
CA ASP A 63 16.00 11.08 -4.38
C ASP A 63 15.63 9.60 -4.16
N GLN A 64 15.45 9.20 -2.90
CA GLN A 64 15.26 7.80 -2.56
C GLN A 64 13.80 7.48 -2.23
N VAL A 65 13.27 6.42 -2.83
CA VAL A 65 11.99 5.83 -2.45
C VAL A 65 12.20 5.02 -1.18
N ILE A 66 11.56 5.44 -0.09
CA ILE A 66 11.69 4.82 1.24
C ILE A 66 10.44 4.08 1.68
N GLY A 67 9.36 4.20 0.93
CA GLY A 67 8.11 3.50 1.22
C GLY A 67 7.18 3.48 0.04
N THR A 68 6.22 2.57 0.08
CA THR A 68 5.16 2.45 -0.93
C THR A 68 3.90 1.89 -0.33
N LEU A 69 2.77 2.22 -0.93
CA LEU A 69 1.47 1.60 -0.65
C LEU A 69 0.57 1.76 -1.87
N GLN A 70 -0.50 0.98 -1.91
CA GLN A 70 -1.53 1.12 -2.92
C GLN A 70 -2.88 1.35 -2.25
N LEU A 71 -3.65 2.31 -2.77
CA LEU A 71 -5.01 2.61 -2.34
C LEU A 71 -5.99 2.24 -3.44
N SER A 72 -7.06 1.58 -3.04
CA SER A 72 -8.22 1.35 -3.89
C SER A 72 -9.42 2.04 -3.27
N PHE A 73 -10.19 2.74 -4.10
CA PHE A 73 -11.43 3.41 -3.68
C PHE A 73 -12.58 2.65 -4.32
N ILE A 74 -13.35 1.92 -3.49
CA ILE A 74 -14.29 0.90 -3.95
C ILE A 74 -15.71 1.37 -3.69
N PRO A 75 -16.51 1.64 -4.75
CA PRO A 75 -17.92 1.95 -4.58
C PRO A 75 -18.71 0.70 -4.24
N GLY A 76 -19.79 0.85 -3.47
CA GLY A 76 -20.67 -0.26 -3.14
C GLY A 76 -22.12 0.19 -3.08
N ILE A 77 -23.04 -0.72 -3.33
CA ILE A 77 -24.47 -0.49 -3.13
C ILE A 77 -24.81 -0.67 -1.65
N ALA A 78 -24.21 -1.67 -1.00
CA ALA A 78 -24.43 -1.94 0.41
C ALA A 78 -24.06 -0.74 1.29
N ARG A 79 -24.60 -0.70 2.50
CA ARG A 79 -24.37 0.36 3.48
C ARG A 79 -24.74 1.76 2.94
N MET A 80 -25.87 1.82 2.23
CA MET A 80 -26.39 3.06 1.65
C MET A 80 -25.45 3.70 0.62
N GLY A 81 -24.85 2.86 -0.22
CA GLY A 81 -23.95 3.35 -1.27
C GLY A 81 -22.59 3.79 -0.75
N ALA A 82 -22.13 3.25 0.36
CA ALA A 82 -20.87 3.64 0.97
C ALA A 82 -19.67 3.26 0.12
N TRP A 83 -18.69 4.17 0.04
CA TRP A 83 -17.38 3.89 -0.53
C TRP A 83 -16.43 3.37 0.56
N ARG A 84 -15.57 2.43 0.20
CA ARG A 84 -14.48 1.95 1.08
C ARG A 84 -13.14 2.29 0.48
N GLY A 85 -12.22 2.68 1.34
CA GLY A 85 -10.81 2.75 0.98
C GLY A 85 -10.12 1.45 1.38
N GLN A 86 -9.30 0.89 0.50
CA GLN A 86 -8.50 -0.29 0.82
C GLN A 86 -7.02 0.04 0.72
N ILE A 87 -6.31 -0.26 1.79
CA ILE A 87 -4.86 -0.07 1.85
C ILE A 87 -4.21 -1.44 1.68
N GLU A 88 -3.26 -1.54 0.73
CA GLU A 88 -2.57 -2.79 0.48
C GLU A 88 -1.13 -2.57 0.06
N ALA A 89 -0.35 -3.65 0.09
CA ALA A 89 1.04 -3.67 -0.35
C ALA A 89 1.92 -2.60 0.31
N VAL A 90 1.70 -2.36 1.59
CA VAL A 90 2.48 -1.36 2.35
C VAL A 90 3.87 -1.91 2.62
N ARG A 91 4.90 -1.16 2.25
CA ARG A 91 6.29 -1.51 2.51
C ARG A 91 7.10 -0.29 2.89
N ILE A 92 8.08 -0.52 3.75
CA ILE A 92 9.02 0.51 4.22
C ILE A 92 10.44 -0.04 4.00
N ALA A 93 11.32 0.80 3.49
CA ALA A 93 12.73 0.45 3.32
C ALA A 93 13.36 0.02 4.66
N ALA A 94 14.21 -1.01 4.62
CA ALA A 94 14.77 -1.62 5.82
C ALA A 94 15.41 -0.60 6.77
N HIS A 95 16.16 0.37 6.24
CA HIS A 95 16.84 1.39 7.03
C HIS A 95 15.90 2.44 7.65
N ARG A 96 14.60 2.40 7.30
CA ARG A 96 13.61 3.32 7.84
C ARG A 96 12.55 2.61 8.70
N ARG A 97 12.69 1.32 8.92
CA ARG A 97 11.80 0.58 9.82
C ARG A 97 12.01 1.05 11.27
N ASP A 98 10.96 0.96 12.09
CA ASP A 98 10.96 1.39 13.48
C ASP A 98 11.25 2.90 13.68
N SER A 99 11.01 3.71 12.65
CA SER A 99 11.24 5.15 12.67
C SER A 99 9.96 5.98 12.81
N GLY A 100 8.78 5.33 12.92
CA GLY A 100 7.49 6.01 12.93
C GLY A 100 6.94 6.30 11.53
N LEU A 101 7.66 5.94 10.47
CA LEU A 101 7.22 6.18 9.09
C LEU A 101 5.93 5.43 8.76
N GLY A 102 5.80 4.20 9.24
CA GLY A 102 4.58 3.39 9.02
C GLY A 102 3.32 4.09 9.52
N GLN A 103 3.37 4.64 10.71
CA GLN A 103 2.23 5.39 11.26
C GLN A 103 1.89 6.59 10.38
N LYS A 104 2.88 7.34 9.96
CA LYS A 104 2.67 8.51 9.07
C LYS A 104 2.05 8.08 7.74
N MET A 105 2.49 6.97 7.19
CA MET A 105 1.95 6.44 5.94
C MET A 105 0.47 6.07 6.08
N PHE A 106 0.09 5.39 7.15
CA PHE A 106 -1.31 5.03 7.39
C PHE A 106 -2.17 6.26 7.68
N GLU A 107 -1.69 7.21 8.45
CA GLU A 107 -2.40 8.46 8.70
C GLU A 107 -2.66 9.21 7.40
N TRP A 108 -1.65 9.31 6.54
CA TRP A 108 -1.79 9.94 5.23
C TRP A 108 -2.80 9.20 4.37
N ALA A 109 -2.72 7.87 4.31
CA ALA A 109 -3.64 7.04 3.51
C ALA A 109 -5.08 7.20 3.98
N ILE A 110 -5.31 7.22 5.29
CA ILE A 110 -6.65 7.41 5.87
C ILE A 110 -7.21 8.79 5.46
N GLU A 111 -6.38 9.83 5.49
CA GLU A 111 -6.79 11.17 5.05
C GLU A 111 -7.14 11.21 3.56
N GLN A 112 -6.42 10.48 2.72
CA GLN A 112 -6.77 10.35 1.30
C GLN A 112 -8.15 9.70 1.14
N CYS A 113 -8.44 8.67 1.92
CA CYS A 113 -9.75 8.03 1.91
C CYS A 113 -10.85 8.97 2.34
N ARG A 114 -10.63 9.77 3.40
CA ARG A 114 -11.60 10.79 3.82
C ARG A 114 -11.85 11.82 2.73
N ALA A 115 -10.79 12.32 2.11
CA ALA A 115 -10.88 13.32 1.04
C ALA A 115 -11.66 12.81 -0.18
N ARG A 116 -11.61 11.50 -0.43
CA ARG A 116 -12.34 10.85 -1.51
C ARG A 116 -13.78 10.51 -1.14
N GLY A 117 -14.22 10.77 0.08
CA GLY A 117 -15.56 10.49 0.54
C GLY A 117 -15.80 9.06 0.98
N CYS A 118 -14.76 8.31 1.31
CA CYS A 118 -14.91 6.97 1.85
C CYS A 118 -15.52 6.99 3.24
N ASN A 119 -16.38 6.02 3.52
CA ASN A 119 -17.06 5.87 4.80
C ASN A 119 -16.32 4.95 5.75
N LEU A 120 -15.46 4.09 5.21
CA LEU A 120 -14.59 3.21 5.99
C LEU A 120 -13.29 2.94 5.24
N VAL A 121 -12.30 2.50 6.00
CA VAL A 121 -11.01 2.04 5.47
C VAL A 121 -10.82 0.60 5.92
N GLN A 122 -10.36 -0.25 5.01
CA GLN A 122 -10.14 -1.66 5.30
C GLN A 122 -8.75 -2.09 4.82
N LEU A 123 -8.25 -3.14 5.43
CA LEU A 123 -7.03 -3.81 5.00
C LEU A 123 -7.10 -5.28 5.40
N THR A 124 -6.23 -6.09 4.80
CA THR A 124 -5.98 -7.44 5.26
C THR A 124 -4.52 -7.56 5.68
N THR A 125 -4.26 -8.44 6.64
CA THR A 125 -2.91 -8.75 7.09
C THR A 125 -2.78 -10.24 7.26
N ASP A 126 -1.57 -10.76 7.06
CA ASP A 126 -1.31 -12.19 7.25
C ASP A 126 -1.53 -12.57 8.73
N LYS A 127 -2.21 -13.69 8.97
CA LYS A 127 -2.53 -14.14 10.32
C LYS A 127 -1.30 -14.35 11.20
N THR A 128 -0.15 -14.63 10.60
CA THR A 128 1.10 -14.90 11.33
C THR A 128 1.81 -13.64 11.80
N ARG A 129 1.34 -12.43 11.39
CA ARG A 129 1.98 -11.15 11.69
C ARG A 129 1.34 -10.49 12.92
N ALA A 130 1.57 -11.06 14.10
CA ALA A 130 0.98 -10.58 15.34
C ALA A 130 1.32 -9.12 15.68
N ASP A 131 2.54 -8.67 15.38
CA ASP A 131 2.95 -7.28 15.63
C ASP A 131 2.19 -6.29 14.73
N ALA A 132 1.85 -6.71 13.50
CA ALA A 132 1.04 -5.91 12.60
C ALA A 132 -0.38 -5.73 13.16
N HIS A 133 -0.96 -6.77 13.76
CA HIS A 133 -2.28 -6.70 14.37
C HIS A 133 -2.34 -5.63 15.46
N ARG A 134 -1.35 -5.60 16.36
CA ARG A 134 -1.25 -4.58 17.41
C ARG A 134 -1.10 -3.18 16.82
N PHE A 135 -0.31 -3.04 15.77
CA PHE A 135 -0.11 -1.77 15.07
C PHE A 135 -1.43 -1.23 14.52
N TYR A 136 -2.20 -2.07 13.84
CA TYR A 136 -3.49 -1.66 13.26
C TYR A 136 -4.52 -1.31 14.33
N GLU A 137 -4.57 -2.07 15.41
CA GLU A 137 -5.46 -1.79 16.55
C GLU A 137 -5.16 -0.43 17.16
N LYS A 138 -3.89 -0.08 17.30
CA LYS A 138 -3.46 1.24 17.77
C LYS A 138 -3.94 2.38 16.89
N LEU A 139 -4.05 2.16 15.59
CA LEU A 139 -4.57 3.15 14.64
C LEU A 139 -6.09 3.24 14.65
N GLY A 140 -6.77 2.38 15.39
CA GLY A 140 -8.22 2.35 15.50
C GLY A 140 -8.91 1.33 14.60
N PHE A 141 -8.16 0.49 13.90
CA PHE A 141 -8.76 -0.61 13.14
C PHE A 141 -9.27 -1.70 14.08
N VAL A 142 -10.38 -2.31 13.70
CA VAL A 142 -11.01 -3.41 14.45
C VAL A 142 -10.96 -4.66 13.59
N ALA A 143 -10.50 -5.77 14.14
CA ALA A 143 -10.47 -7.06 13.46
C ALA A 143 -11.87 -7.70 13.49
N SER A 144 -12.77 -7.14 12.67
CA SER A 144 -14.19 -7.50 12.66
C SER A 144 -14.56 -8.59 11.65
N HIS A 145 -13.65 -8.93 10.74
CA HIS A 145 -13.90 -9.83 9.61
C HIS A 145 -12.72 -10.79 9.42
N GLU A 146 -13.02 -11.95 8.84
CA GLU A 146 -11.99 -12.86 8.36
C GLU A 146 -11.92 -12.81 6.84
N GLY A 147 -10.70 -12.82 6.30
CA GLY A 147 -10.48 -12.83 4.87
C GLY A 147 -10.21 -14.24 4.36
N TYR A 148 -10.81 -14.57 3.24
CA TYR A 148 -10.55 -15.84 2.53
C TYR A 148 -10.03 -15.51 1.15
N LYS A 149 -9.00 -16.26 0.71
CA LYS A 149 -8.42 -16.11 -0.64
C LYS A 149 -8.43 -17.45 -1.36
N LEU A 150 -8.85 -17.43 -2.61
CA LEU A 150 -8.81 -18.59 -3.50
C LEU A 150 -7.84 -18.26 -4.65
N ALA A 151 -6.75 -19.01 -4.76
CA ALA A 151 -5.84 -18.87 -5.89
C ALA A 151 -6.49 -19.41 -7.16
N LEU A 152 -6.28 -18.71 -8.27
CA LEU A 152 -6.81 -19.08 -9.59
C LEU A 152 -5.70 -19.59 -10.50
#